data_2470370e39f9f7d3b65afe5f311740c3
#
_entry.id   2470370e39f9f7d3b65afe5f311740c3
#
_cell.length_a   1.000
_cell.length_b   1.000
_cell.length_c   1.000
_cell.angle_alpha   90.00
_cell.angle_beta   90.00
_cell.angle_gamma   90.00
#
_symmetry.space_group_name_H-M   'P 1'
#
loop_
_entity.id
_entity.type
_entity.pdbx_description
1 polymer ?
#
loop_
_entity_poly.entity_id
_entity_poly.type
_entity_poly.pdbx_seq_one_letter_code
_entity_poly.pdbx_strand_id
1 'polypeptide(L)'
;MKGILIATAMATVYFIAVTIAFRTLDVRRRAAFMVGVWLVTLPAFVMLHQLTPSDLGVLPVSLTEPLPLVDLVFGVFAYTAVFFGGILQLYNLADRGFSLRVLIDLASGGPMTVDEIVKAYSAGQGLRWMYAKRLEGLVDHDLVRRDGAHVRLTPSGRRLARVFAWLQRALQID
;
A
#
# COMPACT_ATOMS: atom_id res chain seq x y z
N MET A 1 -3.96 26.44 -3.06
CA MET A 1 -3.98 25.52 -1.88
C MET A 1 -5.26 24.69 -1.74
N LYS A 2 -6.33 25.03 -2.46
CA LYS A 2 -7.59 24.26 -2.49
C LYS A 2 -7.36 22.79 -2.79
N GLY A 3 -6.53 22.48 -3.80
CA GLY A 3 -6.22 21.10 -4.20
C GLY A 3 -5.64 20.25 -3.08
N ILE A 4 -4.75 20.80 -2.23
CA ILE A 4 -4.17 20.06 -1.09
C ILE A 4 -5.24 19.81 -0.01
N LEU A 5 -6.11 20.77 0.26
CA LEU A 5 -7.16 20.62 1.26
C LEU A 5 -8.17 19.55 0.83
N ILE A 6 -8.57 19.57 -0.46
CA ILE A 6 -9.42 18.53 -1.04
C ILE A 6 -8.72 17.18 -0.99
N ALA A 7 -7.41 17.11 -1.32
CA ALA A 7 -6.62 15.88 -1.25
C ALA A 7 -6.62 15.29 0.15
N THR A 8 -6.39 16.11 1.17
CA THR A 8 -6.38 15.70 2.58
C THR A 8 -7.76 15.20 3.02
N ALA A 9 -8.82 15.94 2.70
CA ALA A 9 -10.19 15.55 3.01
C ALA A 9 -10.56 14.21 2.34
N MET A 10 -10.28 14.08 1.04
CA MET A 10 -10.57 12.86 0.29
C MET A 10 -9.73 11.67 0.77
N ALA A 11 -8.45 11.86 1.11
CA ALA A 11 -7.62 10.80 1.67
C ALA A 11 -8.17 10.31 3.03
N THR A 12 -8.66 11.22 3.86
CA THR A 12 -9.30 10.88 5.13
C THR A 12 -10.59 10.08 4.93
N VAL A 13 -11.47 10.57 4.06
CA VAL A 13 -12.74 9.87 3.71
C VAL A 13 -12.44 8.51 3.09
N TYR A 14 -11.47 8.43 2.17
CA TYR A 14 -11.00 7.19 1.57
C TYR A 14 -10.55 6.19 2.63
N PHE A 15 -9.69 6.61 3.57
CA PHE A 15 -9.17 5.74 4.62
C PHE A 15 -10.29 5.19 5.51
N ILE A 16 -11.24 6.04 5.91
CA ILE A 16 -12.42 5.63 6.69
C ILE A 16 -13.28 4.64 5.89
N ALA A 17 -13.58 4.95 4.63
CA ALA A 17 -14.42 4.11 3.78
C ALA A 17 -13.81 2.72 3.55
N VAL A 18 -12.51 2.64 3.24
CA VAL A 18 -11.79 1.37 3.07
C VAL A 18 -11.75 0.58 4.38
N THR A 19 -11.53 1.27 5.52
CA THR A 19 -11.54 0.61 6.84
C THR A 19 -12.90 0.00 7.16
N ILE A 20 -13.98 0.72 6.86
CA ILE A 20 -15.36 0.20 7.03
C ILE A 20 -15.59 -0.98 6.07
N ALA A 21 -15.22 -0.83 4.79
CA ALA A 21 -15.37 -1.90 3.80
C ALA A 21 -14.65 -3.19 4.22
N PHE A 22 -13.45 -3.10 4.80
CA PHE A 22 -12.71 -4.28 5.27
C PHE A 22 -13.31 -4.94 6.51
N ARG A 23 -14.14 -4.21 7.26
CA ARG A 23 -14.86 -4.75 8.41
C ARG A 23 -16.21 -5.37 8.07
N THR A 24 -16.84 -4.87 6.98
CA THR A 24 -18.22 -5.24 6.62
C THR A 24 -18.27 -6.20 5.42
N LEU A 25 -17.26 -6.17 4.55
CA LEU A 25 -17.20 -6.95 3.32
C LEU A 25 -16.07 -7.97 3.37
N ASP A 26 -16.32 -9.18 2.87
CA ASP A 26 -15.26 -10.19 2.67
C ASP A 26 -14.46 -9.88 1.41
N VAL A 27 -13.48 -9.01 1.53
CA VAL A 27 -12.62 -8.58 0.41
C VAL A 27 -11.41 -9.51 0.29
N ARG A 28 -11.45 -10.46 -0.67
CA ARG A 28 -10.36 -11.44 -0.89
C ARG A 28 -9.05 -10.80 -1.39
N ARG A 29 -9.12 -9.77 -2.25
CA ARG A 29 -7.96 -9.08 -2.85
C ARG A 29 -7.88 -7.64 -2.36
N ARG A 30 -7.57 -7.45 -1.09
CA ARG A 30 -7.61 -6.14 -0.40
C ARG A 30 -6.79 -5.05 -1.09
N ALA A 31 -5.54 -5.33 -1.46
CA ALA A 31 -4.69 -4.35 -2.15
C ALA A 31 -5.28 -3.92 -3.51
N ALA A 32 -5.79 -4.88 -4.31
CA ALA A 32 -6.42 -4.57 -5.59
C ALA A 32 -7.72 -3.76 -5.40
N PHE A 33 -8.51 -4.08 -4.37
CA PHE A 33 -9.69 -3.32 -3.98
C PHE A 33 -9.32 -1.86 -3.64
N MET A 34 -8.28 -1.65 -2.82
CA MET A 34 -7.79 -0.31 -2.47
C MET A 34 -7.41 0.50 -3.71
N VAL A 35 -6.64 -0.10 -4.63
CA VAL A 35 -6.27 0.56 -5.89
C VAL A 35 -7.51 0.85 -6.75
N GLY A 36 -8.47 -0.07 -6.82
CA GLY A 36 -9.72 0.12 -7.56
C GLY A 36 -10.54 1.29 -7.00
N VAL A 37 -10.71 1.36 -5.68
CA VAL A 37 -11.41 2.49 -5.03
C VAL A 37 -10.68 3.80 -5.28
N TRP A 38 -9.33 3.83 -5.19
CA TRP A 38 -8.55 5.01 -5.50
C TRP A 38 -8.76 5.46 -6.95
N LEU A 39 -8.76 4.55 -7.92
CA LEU A 39 -9.02 4.88 -9.33
C LEU A 39 -10.41 5.50 -9.53
N VAL A 40 -11.43 4.98 -8.84
CA VAL A 40 -12.80 5.52 -8.89
C VAL A 40 -12.90 6.88 -8.21
N THR A 41 -12.11 7.14 -7.18
CA THR A 41 -12.13 8.44 -6.47
C THR A 41 -11.36 9.54 -7.20
N LEU A 42 -10.49 9.23 -8.18
CA LEU A 42 -9.80 10.26 -8.98
C LEU A 42 -10.75 11.16 -9.79
N PRO A 43 -11.70 10.63 -10.58
CA PRO A 43 -12.70 11.48 -11.24
C PRO A 43 -13.53 12.30 -10.24
N ALA A 44 -13.89 11.71 -9.10
CA ALA A 44 -14.62 12.43 -8.05
C ALA A 44 -13.79 13.57 -7.48
N PHE A 45 -12.47 13.39 -7.31
CA PHE A 45 -11.55 14.46 -6.93
C PHE A 45 -11.57 15.62 -7.92
N VAL A 46 -11.43 15.31 -9.22
CA VAL A 46 -11.44 16.34 -10.28
C VAL A 46 -12.76 17.09 -10.28
N MET A 47 -13.88 16.36 -10.20
CA MET A 47 -15.21 16.97 -10.15
C MET A 47 -15.38 17.87 -8.91
N LEU A 48 -14.98 17.39 -7.74
CA LEU A 48 -15.05 18.18 -6.50
C LEU A 48 -14.17 19.43 -6.58
N HIS A 49 -12.97 19.31 -7.14
CA HIS A 49 -12.09 20.45 -7.36
C HIS A 49 -12.72 21.50 -8.29
N GLN A 50 -13.40 21.09 -9.36
CA GLN A 50 -14.04 22.03 -10.31
C GLN A 50 -15.27 22.71 -9.69
N LEU A 51 -16.05 21.98 -8.90
CA LEU A 51 -17.26 22.52 -8.27
C LEU A 51 -16.96 23.42 -7.07
N THR A 52 -15.80 23.30 -6.48
CA THR A 52 -15.42 24.08 -5.28
C THR A 52 -14.78 25.41 -5.70
N PRO A 53 -15.19 26.55 -5.14
CA PRO A 53 -14.56 27.86 -5.42
C PRO A 53 -13.10 27.88 -4.96
N SER A 54 -12.29 28.72 -5.62
CA SER A 54 -10.82 28.76 -5.39
C SER A 54 -10.44 29.19 -3.99
N ASP A 55 -11.26 29.98 -3.33
CA ASP A 55 -11.08 30.50 -1.98
C ASP A 55 -11.73 29.63 -0.90
N LEU A 56 -12.42 28.55 -1.28
CA LEU A 56 -13.22 27.71 -0.36
C LEU A 56 -14.23 28.51 0.49
N GLY A 57 -14.48 29.78 0.14
CA GLY A 57 -15.31 30.69 0.91
C GLY A 57 -14.66 31.24 2.22
N VAL A 58 -13.45 30.79 2.55
CA VAL A 58 -12.76 31.15 3.81
C VAL A 58 -11.26 31.40 3.68
N LEU A 59 -10.65 31.07 2.54
CA LEU A 59 -9.21 31.23 2.34
C LEU A 59 -8.86 32.70 1.98
N PRO A 60 -7.82 33.26 2.60
CA PRO A 60 -7.30 34.57 2.19
C PRO A 60 -6.68 34.49 0.78
N VAL A 61 -6.71 35.61 0.06
CA VAL A 61 -6.21 35.71 -1.33
C VAL A 61 -4.75 35.23 -1.46
N SER A 62 -3.93 35.45 -0.42
CA SER A 62 -2.53 35.00 -0.39
C SER A 62 -2.35 33.47 -0.44
N LEU A 63 -3.37 32.70 -0.08
CA LEU A 63 -3.38 31.24 -0.12
C LEU A 63 -4.15 30.67 -1.31
N THR A 64 -4.69 31.54 -2.16
CA THR A 64 -5.44 31.15 -3.34
C THR A 64 -4.50 31.07 -4.54
N GLU A 65 -4.43 29.90 -5.17
CA GLU A 65 -3.61 29.73 -6.38
C GLU A 65 -4.30 30.38 -7.58
N PRO A 66 -3.64 31.29 -8.30
CA PRO A 66 -4.23 31.98 -9.45
C PRO A 66 -4.40 31.07 -10.68
N LEU A 67 -3.70 29.94 -10.73
CA LEU A 67 -3.73 28.98 -11.84
C LEU A 67 -4.49 27.70 -11.41
N PRO A 68 -5.81 27.61 -11.70
CA PRO A 68 -6.64 26.46 -11.27
C PRO A 68 -6.10 25.10 -11.73
N LEU A 69 -5.49 25.04 -12.90
CA LEU A 69 -4.91 23.80 -13.45
C LEU A 69 -3.70 23.34 -12.63
N VAL A 70 -2.85 24.27 -12.20
CA VAL A 70 -1.68 23.95 -11.38
C VAL A 70 -2.12 23.43 -10.01
N ASP A 71 -3.11 24.07 -9.39
CA ASP A 71 -3.67 23.64 -8.10
C ASP A 71 -4.34 22.26 -8.22
N LEU A 72 -5.06 22.00 -9.34
CA LEU A 72 -5.64 20.69 -9.62
C LEU A 72 -4.57 19.60 -9.76
N VAL A 73 -3.56 19.82 -10.61
CA VAL A 73 -2.49 18.84 -10.85
C VAL A 73 -1.73 18.55 -9.55
N PHE A 74 -1.42 19.60 -8.79
CA PHE A 74 -0.74 19.45 -7.51
C PHE A 74 -1.61 18.71 -6.48
N GLY A 75 -2.91 18.99 -6.45
CA GLY A 75 -3.86 18.29 -5.59
C GLY A 75 -3.99 16.81 -5.94
N VAL A 76 -4.11 16.45 -7.23
CA VAL A 76 -4.12 15.05 -7.69
C VAL A 76 -2.81 14.35 -7.34
N PHE A 77 -1.68 15.03 -7.55
CA PHE A 77 -0.37 14.48 -7.16
C PHE A 77 -0.28 14.23 -5.65
N ALA A 78 -0.69 15.19 -4.83
CA ALA A 78 -0.71 15.07 -3.37
C ALA A 78 -1.62 13.92 -2.91
N TYR A 79 -2.84 13.81 -3.46
CA TYR A 79 -3.76 12.71 -3.17
C TYR A 79 -3.17 11.35 -3.52
N THR A 80 -2.54 11.24 -4.70
CA THR A 80 -1.87 10.03 -5.18
C THR A 80 -0.66 9.67 -4.29
N ALA A 81 0.14 10.66 -3.92
CA ALA A 81 1.30 10.47 -3.04
C ALA A 81 0.88 9.99 -1.64
N VAL A 82 -0.18 10.56 -1.06
CA VAL A 82 -0.74 10.10 0.22
C VAL A 82 -1.28 8.68 0.11
N PHE A 83 -1.93 8.32 -1.01
CA PHE A 83 -2.42 6.96 -1.23
C PHE A 83 -1.26 5.96 -1.36
N PHE A 84 -0.35 6.13 -2.32
CA PHE A 84 0.73 5.17 -2.59
C PHE A 84 1.85 5.21 -1.55
N GLY A 85 2.25 6.41 -1.10
CA GLY A 85 3.32 6.59 -0.12
C GLY A 85 2.89 6.43 1.34
N GLY A 86 1.61 6.64 1.64
CA GLY A 86 1.03 6.55 2.98
C GLY A 86 0.14 5.33 3.15
N ILE A 87 -1.11 5.44 2.73
CA ILE A 87 -2.17 4.47 3.07
C ILE A 87 -1.85 3.05 2.60
N LEU A 88 -1.42 2.89 1.35
CA LEU A 88 -1.08 1.57 0.80
C LEU A 88 0.18 0.98 1.46
N GLN A 89 1.15 1.82 1.81
CA GLN A 89 2.36 1.37 2.51
C GLN A 89 2.06 0.95 3.94
N LEU A 90 1.22 1.70 4.67
CA LEU A 90 0.75 1.31 6.00
C LEU A 90 0.00 -0.04 5.93
N TYR A 91 -0.86 -0.23 4.94
CA TYR A 91 -1.53 -1.51 4.72
C TYR A 91 -0.50 -2.64 4.47
N ASN A 92 0.46 -2.43 3.56
CA ASN A 92 1.48 -3.44 3.26
C ASN A 92 2.37 -3.76 4.49
N LEU A 93 2.69 -2.74 5.30
CA LEU A 93 3.45 -2.93 6.54
C LEU A 93 2.64 -3.76 7.55
N ALA A 94 1.35 -3.47 7.71
CA ALA A 94 0.47 -4.22 8.61
C ALA A 94 0.21 -5.66 8.13
N ASP A 95 0.03 -5.85 6.82
CA ASP A 95 -0.29 -7.16 6.22
C ASP A 95 0.93 -8.07 6.09
N ARG A 96 2.10 -7.51 5.76
CA ARG A 96 3.32 -8.26 5.39
C ARG A 96 4.53 -7.99 6.28
N GLY A 97 4.42 -7.05 7.22
CA GLY A 97 5.50 -6.69 8.12
C GLY A 97 5.78 -7.79 9.14
N PHE A 98 6.87 -8.55 8.96
CA PHE A 98 7.29 -9.58 9.90
C PHE A 98 7.49 -9.01 11.32
N SER A 99 8.24 -7.93 11.45
CA SER A 99 8.53 -7.31 12.74
C SER A 99 7.29 -6.79 13.45
N LEU A 100 6.37 -6.17 12.71
CA LEU A 100 5.11 -5.69 13.27
C LEU A 100 4.25 -6.85 13.77
N ARG A 101 4.22 -7.96 13.04
CA ARG A 101 3.48 -9.16 13.46
C ARG A 101 4.05 -9.73 14.75
N VAL A 102 5.39 -9.85 14.87
CA VAL A 102 6.05 -10.30 16.10
C VAL A 102 5.68 -9.39 17.28
N LEU A 103 5.68 -8.06 17.08
CA LEU A 103 5.28 -7.12 18.13
C LEU A 103 3.82 -7.31 18.56
N ILE A 104 2.91 -7.54 17.61
CA ILE A 104 1.49 -7.79 17.91
C ILE A 104 1.33 -9.11 18.68
N ASP A 105 2.02 -10.17 18.27
CA ASP A 105 1.94 -11.47 18.92
C ASP A 105 2.49 -11.39 20.37
N LEU A 106 3.62 -10.69 20.59
CA LEU A 106 4.15 -10.42 21.92
C LEU A 106 3.25 -9.55 22.78
N ALA A 107 2.59 -8.54 22.19
CA ALA A 107 1.69 -7.67 22.93
C ALA A 107 0.41 -8.40 23.37
N SER A 108 -0.05 -9.39 22.61
CA SER A 108 -1.25 -10.17 22.94
C SER A 108 -0.98 -11.43 23.74
N GLY A 109 0.18 -12.08 23.54
CA GLY A 109 0.55 -13.37 24.18
C GLY A 109 1.50 -13.24 25.36
N GLY A 110 2.06 -12.05 25.63
CA GLY A 110 3.09 -11.85 26.66
C GLY A 110 4.49 -12.31 26.20
N PRO A 111 5.43 -12.49 27.16
CA PRO A 111 6.80 -12.94 26.84
C PRO A 111 6.81 -14.32 26.17
N MET A 112 7.50 -14.43 25.05
CA MET A 112 7.64 -15.66 24.27
C MET A 112 9.11 -15.92 23.97
N THR A 113 9.50 -17.20 23.91
CA THR A 113 10.80 -17.61 23.40
C THR A 113 10.87 -17.46 21.88
N VAL A 114 12.09 -17.41 21.33
CA VAL A 114 12.28 -17.33 19.86
C VAL A 114 11.59 -18.50 19.14
N ASP A 115 11.66 -19.70 19.68
CA ASP A 115 11.01 -20.89 19.10
C ASP A 115 9.50 -20.80 19.11
N GLU A 116 8.91 -20.23 20.16
CA GLU A 116 7.48 -19.98 20.25
C GLU A 116 7.03 -18.93 19.23
N ILE A 117 7.80 -17.84 19.06
CA ILE A 117 7.52 -16.81 18.04
C ILE A 117 7.55 -17.44 16.63
N VAL A 118 8.58 -18.25 16.33
CA VAL A 118 8.72 -18.93 15.03
C VAL A 118 7.54 -19.88 14.75
N LYS A 119 7.08 -20.61 15.78
CA LYS A 119 5.95 -21.55 15.66
C LYS A 119 4.60 -20.82 15.61
N ALA A 120 4.42 -19.77 16.41
CA ALA A 120 3.18 -19.01 16.49
C ALA A 120 2.92 -18.12 15.25
N TYR A 121 3.98 -17.83 14.47
CA TYR A 121 3.87 -16.95 13.33
C TYR A 121 2.72 -17.34 12.39
N SER A 122 1.94 -16.33 11.98
CA SER A 122 0.76 -16.50 11.10
C SER A 122 -0.31 -17.44 11.68
N ALA A 123 -0.71 -17.22 12.93
CA ALA A 123 -1.71 -18.00 13.65
C ALA A 123 -1.33 -19.49 13.78
N GLY A 124 -0.06 -19.77 14.09
CA GLY A 124 0.45 -21.12 14.30
C GLY A 124 0.90 -21.86 13.05
N GLN A 125 0.87 -21.22 11.89
CA GLN A 125 1.31 -21.86 10.63
C GLN A 125 2.84 -21.85 10.47
N GLY A 126 3.53 -20.97 11.18
CA GLY A 126 4.99 -20.87 11.22
C GLY A 126 5.62 -20.23 9.99
N LEU A 127 6.94 -19.98 10.07
CA LEU A 127 7.69 -19.34 8.99
C LEU A 127 7.75 -20.17 7.70
N ARG A 128 7.77 -21.49 7.80
CA ARG A 128 7.77 -22.37 6.62
C ARG A 128 6.56 -22.14 5.72
N TRP A 129 5.39 -21.98 6.31
CA TRP A 129 4.17 -21.66 5.57
C TRP A 129 4.29 -20.30 4.87
N MET A 130 4.84 -19.30 5.55
CA MET A 130 5.06 -17.97 4.95
C MET A 130 5.94 -18.05 3.70
N TYR A 131 7.05 -18.80 3.76
CA TYR A 131 7.92 -19.00 2.60
C TYR A 131 7.20 -19.74 1.47
N ALA A 132 6.47 -20.82 1.81
CA ALA A 132 5.71 -21.58 0.83
C ALA A 132 4.68 -20.70 0.11
N LYS A 133 3.91 -19.91 0.85
CA LYS A 133 2.90 -19.01 0.30
C LYS A 133 3.50 -17.88 -0.55
N ARG A 134 4.64 -17.34 -0.17
CA ARG A 134 5.37 -16.35 -1.00
C ARG A 134 5.88 -16.98 -2.29
N LEU A 135 6.37 -18.21 -2.23
CA LEU A 135 6.82 -18.95 -3.40
C LEU A 135 5.65 -19.24 -4.35
N GLU A 136 4.49 -19.63 -3.83
CA GLU A 136 3.27 -19.79 -4.63
C GLU A 136 2.91 -18.48 -5.36
N GLY A 137 2.91 -17.35 -4.68
CA GLY A 137 2.68 -16.06 -5.32
C GLY A 137 3.68 -15.73 -6.44
N LEU A 138 4.95 -16.13 -6.30
CA LEU A 138 5.94 -15.95 -7.37
C LEU A 138 5.68 -16.89 -8.57
N VAL A 139 5.15 -18.09 -8.31
CA VAL A 139 4.73 -19.03 -9.38
C VAL A 139 3.50 -18.49 -10.10
N ASP A 140 2.50 -18.00 -9.37
CA ASP A 140 1.26 -17.44 -9.92
C ASP A 140 1.50 -16.24 -10.84
N HIS A 141 2.56 -15.48 -10.56
CA HIS A 141 3.00 -14.34 -11.38
C HIS A 141 4.02 -14.71 -12.47
N ASP A 142 4.24 -16.00 -12.73
CA ASP A 142 5.23 -16.51 -13.69
C ASP A 142 6.64 -15.90 -13.50
N LEU A 143 7.03 -15.66 -12.25
CA LEU A 143 8.39 -15.18 -11.93
C LEU A 143 9.34 -16.34 -11.62
N VAL A 144 8.82 -17.45 -11.14
CA VAL A 144 9.56 -18.68 -10.89
C VAL A 144 8.76 -19.89 -11.38
N ARG A 145 9.46 -21.00 -11.67
CA ARG A 145 8.88 -22.32 -11.97
C ARG A 145 9.42 -23.36 -11.02
N ARG A 146 8.55 -24.27 -10.60
CA ARG A 146 8.95 -25.45 -9.86
C ARG A 146 9.37 -26.55 -10.85
N ASP A 147 10.54 -27.13 -10.61
CA ASP A 147 11.10 -28.25 -11.35
C ASP A 147 11.48 -29.34 -10.32
N GLY A 148 10.52 -30.17 -9.96
CA GLY A 148 10.66 -31.13 -8.86
C GLY A 148 10.95 -30.43 -7.51
N ALA A 149 12.09 -30.75 -6.91
CA ALA A 149 12.56 -30.16 -5.65
C ALA A 149 13.22 -28.77 -5.83
N HIS A 150 13.45 -28.35 -7.07
CA HIS A 150 14.15 -27.08 -7.37
C HIS A 150 13.17 -26.00 -7.81
N VAL A 151 13.57 -24.76 -7.60
CA VAL A 151 12.87 -23.57 -8.06
C VAL A 151 13.78 -22.81 -9.00
N ARG A 152 13.32 -22.45 -10.19
CA ARG A 152 14.10 -21.72 -11.20
C ARG A 152 13.42 -20.42 -11.58
N LEU A 153 14.22 -19.40 -11.87
CA LEU A 153 13.72 -18.13 -12.38
C LEU A 153 13.24 -18.28 -13.82
N THR A 154 12.08 -17.73 -14.11
CA THR A 154 11.62 -17.51 -15.49
C THR A 154 12.39 -16.36 -16.15
N PRO A 155 12.25 -16.12 -17.47
CA PRO A 155 12.79 -14.93 -18.12
C PRO A 155 12.30 -13.61 -17.50
N SER A 156 11.01 -13.56 -17.08
CA SER A 156 10.40 -12.41 -16.40
C SER A 156 10.98 -12.22 -15.00
N GLY A 157 11.07 -13.30 -14.21
CA GLY A 157 11.68 -13.28 -12.88
C GLY A 157 13.16 -12.86 -12.93
N ARG A 158 13.90 -13.29 -13.95
CA ARG A 158 15.30 -12.91 -14.13
C ARG A 158 15.48 -11.42 -14.47
N ARG A 159 14.56 -10.85 -15.27
CA ARG A 159 14.56 -9.39 -15.55
C ARG A 159 14.30 -8.61 -14.27
N LEU A 160 13.27 -8.98 -13.53
CA LEU A 160 12.90 -8.33 -12.27
C LEU A 160 14.03 -8.43 -11.24
N ALA A 161 14.60 -9.63 -11.04
CA ALA A 161 15.72 -9.83 -10.12
C ALA A 161 16.94 -8.96 -10.45
N ARG A 162 17.26 -8.76 -11.75
CA ARG A 162 18.35 -7.87 -12.17
C ARG A 162 18.10 -6.41 -11.82
N VAL A 163 16.86 -5.93 -12.00
CA VAL A 163 16.49 -4.55 -11.62
C VAL A 163 16.67 -4.35 -10.12
N PHE A 164 16.13 -5.26 -9.30
CA PHE A 164 16.26 -5.14 -7.85
C PHE A 164 17.70 -5.32 -7.35
N ALA A 165 18.47 -6.22 -7.94
CA ALA A 165 19.90 -6.37 -7.62
C ALA A 165 20.72 -5.12 -8.03
N TRP A 166 20.34 -4.43 -9.07
CA TRP A 166 20.93 -3.14 -9.43
C TRP A 166 20.57 -2.07 -8.39
N LEU A 167 19.26 -1.98 -8.01
CA LEU A 167 18.80 -1.04 -7.00
C LEU A 167 19.49 -1.27 -5.64
N GLN A 168 19.59 -2.51 -5.19
CA GLN A 168 20.29 -2.83 -3.93
C GLN A 168 21.73 -2.34 -3.97
N ARG A 169 22.47 -2.61 -5.07
CA ARG A 169 23.84 -2.12 -5.22
C ARG A 169 23.92 -0.60 -5.26
N ALA A 170 22.99 0.07 -6.00
CA ALA A 170 22.95 1.52 -6.10
C ALA A 170 22.68 2.20 -4.75
N LEU A 171 21.85 1.58 -3.92
CA LEU A 171 21.45 2.07 -2.59
C LEU A 171 22.34 1.53 -1.46
N GLN A 172 23.35 0.71 -1.77
CA GLN A 172 24.24 0.06 -0.79
C GLN A 172 23.46 -0.68 0.33
N ILE A 173 22.38 -1.36 -0.07
CA ILE A 173 21.57 -2.19 0.82
C ILE A 173 22.09 -3.62 0.76
N ASP A 174 22.55 -4.16 1.89
CA ASP A 174 22.99 -5.54 2.06
C ASP A 174 21.82 -6.52 2.25
#